data_dc61f72fdb2e19eebbfdacb8f8e77127
#
_entry.id   dc61f72fdb2e19eebbfdacb8f8e77127
#
_cell.length_a   1.000
_cell.length_b   1.000
_cell.length_c   1.000
_cell.angle_alpha   90.00
_cell.angle_beta   90.00
_cell.angle_gamma   90.00
#
_symmetry.space_group_name_H-M   'P 1'
#
loop_
_entity.id
_entity.type
_entity.pdbx_description
1 polymer ?
#
loop_
_entity_poly.entity_id
_entity_poly.type
_entity_poly.pdbx_seq_one_letter_code
_entity_poly.pdbx_strand_id
1 'polypeptide(L)' 'MEVKPVRILDQIKKVLRNKKISLVKVLWRGSQMEEESWEREDEMRSKYPGLFLELGKKFNFGDEIFF' A
#
# COMPACT_ATOMS: atom_id res chain seq x y z
N MET A 1 6.10 15.48 -15.72
CA MET A 1 5.55 14.23 -15.90
C MET A 1 4.99 13.69 -14.66
N GLU A 2 3.80 13.19 -14.69
CA GLU A 2 3.20 12.73 -13.51
C GLU A 2 3.09 11.27 -13.45
N VAL A 3 3.36 10.68 -12.30
CA VAL A 3 3.12 9.28 -12.08
C VAL A 3 2.04 9.17 -11.07
N LYS A 4 1.17 8.22 -11.24
CA LYS A 4 0.08 8.02 -10.31
C LYS A 4 0.10 6.59 -9.80
N PRO A 5 -0.30 6.39 -8.58
CA PRO A 5 -0.34 5.04 -8.04
C PRO A 5 -1.50 4.27 -8.64
N VAL A 6 -1.22 3.05 -9.07
CA VAL A 6 -2.22 2.23 -9.68
C VAL A 6 -2.80 1.27 -8.69
N ARG A 7 -1.96 0.63 -7.93
CA ARG A 7 -2.44 -0.31 -6.92
C ARG A 7 -1.34 -0.72 -5.99
N ILE A 8 -1.71 -1.39 -4.93
CA ILE A 8 -0.77 -1.91 -3.95
C ILE A 8 -0.44 -3.33 -4.34
N LEU A 9 0.84 -3.61 -4.46
CA LEU A 9 1.30 -4.91 -4.86
C LEU A 9 1.63 -5.81 -3.68
N ASP A 10 2.07 -5.23 -2.60
CA ASP A 10 2.48 -6.04 -1.47
C ASP A 10 2.43 -5.18 -0.22
N GLN A 11 2.57 -5.80 0.91
CA GLN A 11 2.49 -5.10 2.17
C GLN A 11 3.34 -5.83 3.19
N ILE A 12 4.13 -5.11 3.95
CA ILE A 12 4.90 -5.72 5.02
C ILE A 12 4.80 -4.84 6.24
N LYS A 13 5.04 -5.45 7.39
CA LYS A 13 5.05 -4.73 8.63
C LYS A 13 6.38 -4.96 9.30
N LYS A 14 7.00 -3.90 9.76
CA LYS A 14 8.25 -4.00 10.46
C LYS A 14 8.04 -3.60 11.89
N VAL A 15 8.58 -4.36 12.80
CA VAL A 15 8.49 -4.04 14.20
C VAL A 15 9.87 -3.64 14.67
N LEU A 16 9.99 -2.38 15.10
CA LEU A 16 11.23 -1.92 15.61
C LEU A 16 11.00 -1.72 17.09
N ARG A 17 12.01 -1.82 17.86
CA ARG A 17 11.92 -1.64 19.28
C ARG A 17 10.59 -1.20 19.81
N ASN A 18 10.23 0.03 19.65
CA ASN A 18 9.01 0.55 20.20
C ASN A 18 8.06 0.96 19.17
N LYS A 19 8.27 0.62 17.91
CA LYS A 19 7.44 1.11 16.85
C LYS A 19 7.03 0.02 15.92
N LYS A 20 5.89 0.19 15.30
CA LYS A 20 5.48 -0.67 14.23
C LYS A 20 5.33 0.19 12.99
N ILE A 21 5.93 -0.23 11.91
CA ILE A 21 5.87 0.52 10.66
C ILE A 21 5.29 -0.38 9.61
N SER A 22 4.29 0.10 8.90
CA SER A 22 3.71 -0.64 7.80
C SER A 22 4.15 -0.01 6.50
N LEU A 23 4.61 -0.83 5.58
CA LEU A 23 5.04 -0.37 4.27
C LEU A 23 4.23 -1.08 3.22
N VAL A 24 3.97 -0.39 2.13
CA VAL A 24 3.24 -0.99 1.03
C VAL A 24 4.05 -0.81 -0.23
N LYS A 25 4.01 -1.81 -1.09
CA LYS A 25 4.70 -1.73 -2.35
C LYS A 25 3.69 -1.21 -3.35
N VAL A 26 3.96 -0.08 -3.93
CA VAL A 26 3.02 0.61 -4.78
C VAL A 26 3.47 0.55 -6.21
N LEU A 27 2.56 0.25 -7.10
CA LEU A 27 2.85 0.29 -8.52
C LEU A 27 2.46 1.67 -9.01
N TRP A 28 3.42 2.38 -9.58
CA TRP A 28 3.20 3.71 -10.12
C TRP A 28 3.25 3.63 -11.62
N ARG A 29 2.38 4.35 -12.26
CA ARG A 29 2.36 4.35 -13.71
C ARG A 29 2.37 5.77 -14.24
N GLY A 30 3.29 6.04 -15.15
CA GLY A 30 3.33 7.31 -15.83
C GLY A 30 2.98 7.10 -17.26
N SER A 31 3.20 8.09 -18.08
CA SER A 31 2.81 8.00 -19.46
C SER A 31 3.63 6.99 -20.22
N GLN A 32 4.85 6.78 -19.85
CA GLN A 32 5.67 5.85 -20.56
C GLN A 32 6.46 4.92 -19.70
N MET A 33 6.16 4.82 -18.42
CA MET A 33 6.95 3.98 -17.57
C MET A 33 6.15 3.51 -16.40
N GLU A 34 6.58 2.44 -15.81
CA GLU A 34 6.00 1.93 -14.59
C GLU A 34 7.11 1.76 -13.59
N GLU A 35 6.82 2.02 -12.34
CA GLU A 35 7.79 1.87 -11.29
C GLU A 35 7.14 1.26 -10.08
N GLU A 36 7.93 0.62 -9.25
CA GLU A 36 7.43 0.07 -8.01
C GLU A 36 8.28 0.64 -6.90
N SER A 37 7.68 0.97 -5.80
CA SER A 37 8.44 1.47 -4.67
C SER A 37 7.74 1.11 -3.37
N TRP A 38 8.52 1.06 -2.30
CA TRP A 38 7.98 0.81 -0.98
C TRP A 38 7.71 2.16 -0.33
N GLU A 39 6.50 2.35 0.13
CA GLU A 39 6.11 3.59 0.74
C GLU A 39 5.46 3.32 2.07
N ARG A 40 5.40 4.31 2.93
CA ARG A 40 4.76 4.14 4.21
C ARG A 40 3.26 4.08 4.02
N GLU A 41 2.65 3.12 4.66
CA GLU A 41 1.22 2.93 4.49
C GLU A 41 0.43 4.14 4.95
N ASP A 42 0.79 4.72 6.08
CA ASP A 42 0.03 5.82 6.61
C ASP A 42 0.07 7.02 5.68
N GLU A 43 1.21 7.27 5.05
CA GLU A 43 1.30 8.38 4.15
C GLU A 43 0.50 8.12 2.88
N MET A 44 0.60 6.93 2.36
CA MET A 44 -0.14 6.62 1.15
C MET A 44 -1.63 6.60 1.41
N ARG A 45 -2.03 6.17 2.58
CA ARG A 45 -3.44 6.16 2.90
C ARG A 45 -3.99 7.57 3.00
N SER A 46 -3.16 8.48 3.45
CA SER A 46 -3.57 9.87 3.56
C SER A 46 -3.68 10.51 2.18
N LYS A 47 -2.73 10.22 1.31
CA LYS A 47 -2.73 10.85 0.00
C LYS A 47 -3.64 10.17 -1.00
N TYR A 48 -3.75 8.87 -0.93
CA TYR A 48 -4.52 8.12 -1.92
C TYR A 48 -5.38 7.08 -1.24
N PRO A 49 -6.38 7.53 -0.50
CA PRO A 49 -7.20 6.59 0.25
C PRO A 49 -7.94 5.60 -0.65
N GLY A 50 -8.18 5.96 -1.89
CA GLY A 50 -8.86 5.06 -2.78
C GLY A 50 -8.13 3.76 -3.03
N LEU A 51 -6.81 3.78 -2.95
CA LEU A 51 -6.07 2.56 -3.16
C LEU A 51 -6.36 1.55 -2.07
N PHE A 52 -6.62 2.03 -0.89
CA PHE A 52 -6.78 1.14 0.24
C PHE A 52 -8.21 0.63 0.39
N LEU A 53 -9.13 1.25 -0.29
CA LEU A 53 -10.47 0.74 -0.26
C LEU A 53 -10.50 -0.62 -0.93
N GLU A 54 -9.83 -0.73 -2.07
CA GLU A 54 -9.78 -1.97 -2.74
C GLU A 54 -8.97 -2.98 -2.01
N LEU A 55 -7.87 -2.55 -1.43
CA LEU A 55 -7.03 -3.43 -0.69
C LEU A 55 -7.78 -3.99 0.50
N GLY A 56 -8.53 -3.17 1.18
CA GLY A 56 -9.31 -3.61 2.30
C GLY A 56 -10.33 -4.64 1.91
N LYS A 57 -10.96 -4.46 0.78
CA LYS A 57 -11.90 -5.43 0.34
C LYS A 57 -11.25 -6.74 0.05
N LYS A 58 -10.10 -6.72 -0.57
CA LYS A 58 -9.45 -7.92 -0.89
C LYS A 58 -9.03 -8.70 0.29
N PHE A 59 -8.51 -8.07 1.30
CA PHE A 59 -7.96 -8.77 2.42
C PHE A 59 -8.95 -8.99 3.53
N ASN A 60 -10.07 -8.35 3.44
CA ASN A 60 -10.96 -8.37 4.54
C ASN A 60 -11.50 -9.70 4.87
N PHE A 61 -11.87 -10.46 3.88
CA PHE A 61 -12.52 -11.66 4.18
C PHE A 61 -11.61 -12.68 4.72
N GLY A 62 -10.39 -12.60 4.46
CA GLY A 62 -9.55 -13.63 4.88
C GLY A 62 -9.04 -13.50 6.19
N ASP A 63 -8.53 -12.40 6.47
CA ASP A 63 -7.79 -12.32 7.59
C ASP A 63 -8.56 -12.10 8.75
N GLU A 64 -9.62 -11.46 8.68
CA GLU A 64 -10.20 -11.17 9.83
C GLU A 64 -10.74 -12.28 10.49
N ILE A 65 -10.83 -13.34 9.86
CA ILE A 65 -11.30 -14.40 10.46
C ILE A 65 -10.47 -14.98 11.36
N PHE A 66 -9.28 -14.86 11.24
CA PHE A 66 -8.43 -15.47 11.98
C PHE A 66 -8.06 -14.91 13.05
N PHE A 67 -8.45 -14.15 13.34
CA PHE A 67 -8.06 -13.66 14.40
C PHE A 67 -8.70 -13.01 14.98
#